data_5b993e929187bdb4dea899ede2c72af7
#
_entry.id   5b993e929187bdb4dea899ede2c72af7
#
_cell.length_a   1.000
_cell.length_b   1.000
_cell.length_c   1.000
_cell.angle_alpha   90.00
_cell.angle_beta   90.00
_cell.angle_gamma   90.00
#
_symmetry.space_group_name_H-M   'P 1'
#
loop_
_entity.id
_entity.type
_entity.pdbx_description
1 polymer ?
#
loop_
_entity_poly.entity_id
_entity_poly.type
_entity_poly.pdbx_seq_one_letter_code
_entity_poly.pdbx_strand_id
1 'polypeptide(L)'
;MAFTDIDEMGDTFANVSQRTGASGNWDDLMVVQGLVWLLWRADKTAHHVVPKMPAVDGKTSKDTALLIAHFQRTALKRKNPEGFVNPAVAAKKSQYTIWQLNRRGAMIIAGLELKPYDVVDFLSATWPALARPLRVSIERERSTEREISY
;
A
#
# COMPACT_ATOMS: atom_id res chain seq x y z
N MET A 1 0.38 -3.48 19.50
CA MET A 1 -0.56 -4.47 18.97
C MET A 1 -0.04 -4.95 17.61
N ALA A 2 -0.01 -6.24 17.39
CA ALA A 2 0.40 -6.80 16.11
C ALA A 2 -0.84 -7.08 15.25
N PHE A 3 -0.82 -6.63 14.02
CA PHE A 3 -1.88 -6.95 13.05
C PHE A 3 -1.54 -8.28 12.40
N THR A 4 -2.33 -9.31 12.68
CA THR A 4 -2.05 -10.69 12.24
C THR A 4 -3.00 -11.17 11.14
N ASP A 5 -4.14 -10.51 10.96
CA ASP A 5 -5.13 -10.93 9.98
C ASP A 5 -5.92 -9.74 9.44
N ILE A 6 -6.84 -10.06 8.55
CA ILE A 6 -7.65 -9.06 7.87
C ILE A 6 -8.64 -8.35 8.77
N ASP A 7 -9.12 -9.03 9.81
CA ASP A 7 -10.12 -8.44 10.70
C ASP A 7 -9.54 -7.24 11.42
N GLU A 8 -8.23 -7.24 11.67
CA GLU A 8 -7.54 -6.11 12.30
C GLU A 8 -7.41 -4.91 11.38
N MET A 9 -7.39 -5.10 10.06
CA MET A 9 -7.41 -4.01 9.08
C MET A 9 -8.84 -3.62 8.70
N GLY A 10 -9.77 -4.57 8.82
CA GLY A 10 -11.17 -4.35 8.47
C GLY A 10 -11.32 -3.92 7.02
N ASP A 11 -12.17 -2.91 6.80
CA ASP A 11 -12.46 -2.36 5.48
C ASP A 11 -11.51 -1.24 5.09
N THR A 12 -10.43 -1.03 5.84
CA THR A 12 -9.59 0.15 5.68
C THR A 12 -8.34 -0.09 4.82
N PHE A 13 -8.24 -1.22 4.13
CA PHE A 13 -7.12 -1.38 3.23
C PHE A 13 -7.37 -0.65 1.90
N ALA A 14 -6.33 0.00 1.39
CA ALA A 14 -6.37 0.75 0.16
C ALA A 14 -5.99 -0.13 -1.03
N ASN A 15 -6.90 -0.26 -2.01
CA ASN A 15 -6.68 -1.04 -3.21
C ASN A 15 -6.45 -0.13 -4.41
N VAL A 16 -5.88 -0.68 -5.46
CA VAL A 16 -5.75 0.03 -6.74
C VAL A 16 -6.83 -0.43 -7.71
N SER A 17 -7.15 0.39 -8.69
CA SER A 17 -8.14 0.05 -9.72
C SER A 17 -7.53 -0.68 -10.90
N GLN A 18 -6.23 -0.49 -11.13
CA GLN A 18 -5.48 -1.05 -12.25
C GLN A 18 -4.08 -1.40 -11.79
N ARG A 19 -3.37 -2.18 -12.61
CA ARG A 19 -1.96 -2.48 -12.36
C ARG A 19 -1.18 -1.17 -12.21
N THR A 20 -0.40 -1.07 -11.12
CA THR A 20 0.33 0.13 -10.76
C THR A 20 1.75 -0.22 -10.33
N GLY A 21 2.74 0.44 -10.90
CA GLY A 21 4.15 0.27 -10.56
C GLY A 21 4.89 1.58 -10.76
N ALA A 22 5.85 1.61 -11.70
CA ALA A 22 6.50 2.88 -12.05
C ALA A 22 5.50 3.86 -12.65
N SER A 23 4.46 3.36 -13.32
CA SER A 23 3.38 4.17 -13.90
C SER A 23 2.02 3.63 -13.48
N GLY A 24 0.98 4.41 -13.74
CA GLY A 24 -0.39 4.09 -13.40
C GLY A 24 -1.23 5.37 -13.44
N ASN A 25 -2.53 5.26 -13.17
CA ASN A 25 -3.32 6.47 -13.05
C ASN A 25 -2.96 7.24 -11.78
N TRP A 26 -3.29 8.52 -11.73
CA TRP A 26 -2.85 9.41 -10.66
C TRP A 26 -3.29 8.93 -9.27
N ASP A 27 -4.56 8.55 -9.13
CA ASP A 27 -5.10 8.11 -7.83
C ASP A 27 -4.39 6.85 -7.33
N ASP A 28 -4.22 5.84 -8.19
CA ASP A 28 -3.55 4.59 -7.83
C ASP A 28 -2.08 4.83 -7.49
N LEU A 29 -1.38 5.66 -8.28
CA LEU A 29 0.01 6.01 -8.00
C LEU A 29 0.16 6.70 -6.66
N MET A 30 -0.72 7.65 -6.34
CA MET A 30 -0.69 8.32 -5.03
C MET A 30 -0.82 7.31 -3.89
N VAL A 31 -1.77 6.39 -3.98
CA VAL A 31 -2.00 5.37 -2.94
C VAL A 31 -0.76 4.49 -2.77
N VAL A 32 -0.24 3.96 -3.86
CA VAL A 32 0.92 3.06 -3.81
C VAL A 32 2.16 3.81 -3.33
N GLN A 33 2.38 5.02 -3.81
CA GLN A 33 3.52 5.84 -3.37
C GLN A 33 3.47 6.12 -1.87
N GLY A 34 2.28 6.39 -1.33
CA GLY A 34 2.11 6.56 0.11
C GLY A 34 2.49 5.31 0.90
N LEU A 35 2.03 4.14 0.43
CA LEU A 35 2.33 2.87 1.08
C LEU A 35 3.82 2.53 1.02
N VAL A 36 4.47 2.69 -0.13
CA VAL A 36 5.90 2.39 -0.24
C VAL A 36 6.77 3.44 0.46
N TRP A 37 6.30 4.69 0.60
CA TRP A 37 6.96 5.69 1.43
C TRP A 37 6.98 5.25 2.90
N LEU A 38 5.85 4.75 3.40
CA LEU A 38 5.76 4.26 4.78
C LEU A 38 6.70 3.08 5.01
N LEU A 39 6.76 2.15 4.06
CA LEU A 39 7.70 1.04 4.08
C LEU A 39 9.14 1.53 4.10
N TRP A 40 9.50 2.45 3.19
CA TRP A 40 10.85 3.01 3.08
C TRP A 40 11.29 3.68 4.38
N ARG A 41 10.37 4.41 5.02
CA ARG A 41 10.64 5.08 6.29
C ARG A 41 11.11 4.11 7.38
N ALA A 42 10.54 2.93 7.42
CA ALA A 42 10.78 1.96 8.50
C ALA A 42 11.82 0.90 8.15
N ASP A 43 12.14 0.71 6.88
CA ASP A 43 13.01 -0.35 6.41
C ASP A 43 14.34 0.24 5.90
N LYS A 44 15.39 0.07 6.70
CA LYS A 44 16.72 0.57 6.35
C LYS A 44 17.28 -0.07 5.09
N THR A 45 16.91 -1.33 4.79
CA THR A 45 17.39 -1.99 3.57
C THR A 45 16.78 -1.37 2.32
N ALA A 46 15.60 -0.77 2.42
CA ALA A 46 15.00 -0.05 1.31
C ALA A 46 15.84 1.18 0.89
N HIS A 47 16.60 1.76 1.81
CA HIS A 47 17.47 2.90 1.52
C HIS A 47 18.66 2.53 0.64
N HIS A 48 19.02 1.24 0.54
CA HIS A 48 20.04 0.78 -0.41
C HIS A 48 19.49 0.75 -1.84
N VAL A 49 18.19 0.53 -1.98
CA VAL A 49 17.52 0.45 -3.28
C VAL A 49 17.12 1.85 -3.76
N VAL A 50 16.58 2.66 -2.85
CA VAL A 50 16.13 4.03 -3.09
C VAL A 50 16.76 4.90 -2.00
N PRO A 51 17.94 5.51 -2.25
CA PRO A 51 18.68 6.24 -1.22
C PRO A 51 18.00 7.51 -0.69
N LYS A 52 17.18 8.15 -1.51
CA LYS A 52 16.47 9.39 -1.13
C LYS A 52 15.00 9.08 -0.89
N MET A 53 14.35 9.87 -0.04
CA MET A 53 12.93 9.74 0.25
C MET A 53 12.12 9.71 -1.05
N PRO A 54 11.31 8.65 -1.27
CA PRO A 54 10.48 8.56 -2.47
C PRO A 54 9.39 9.63 -2.48
N ALA A 55 9.05 10.11 -3.66
CA ALA A 55 8.02 11.12 -3.82
C ALA A 55 6.62 10.51 -3.68
N VAL A 56 5.68 11.29 -3.13
CA VAL A 56 4.26 10.96 -3.05
C VAL A 56 3.52 12.06 -3.80
N ASP A 57 3.53 11.98 -5.11
CA ASP A 57 3.05 13.06 -5.99
C ASP A 57 2.16 12.59 -7.16
N GLY A 58 1.91 11.30 -7.27
CA GLY A 58 1.10 10.73 -8.35
C GLY A 58 1.77 10.71 -9.71
N LYS A 59 3.05 11.06 -9.78
CA LYS A 59 3.80 11.07 -11.03
C LYS A 59 4.56 9.76 -11.23
N THR A 60 4.77 9.38 -12.50
CA THR A 60 5.59 8.23 -12.86
C THR A 60 6.94 8.29 -12.17
N SER A 61 7.35 7.17 -11.55
CA SER A 61 8.60 7.08 -10.81
C SER A 61 9.14 5.67 -10.80
N LYS A 62 10.41 5.52 -11.18
CA LYS A 62 11.12 4.24 -11.08
C LYS A 62 11.26 3.80 -9.62
N ASP A 63 11.36 4.74 -8.69
CA ASP A 63 11.52 4.45 -7.27
C ASP A 63 10.32 3.66 -6.74
N THR A 64 9.12 3.98 -7.19
CA THR A 64 7.91 3.23 -6.82
C THR A 64 8.05 1.76 -7.18
N ALA A 65 8.43 1.46 -8.42
CA ALA A 65 8.63 0.08 -8.89
C ALA A 65 9.76 -0.62 -8.14
N LEU A 66 10.86 0.06 -7.88
CA LEU A 66 11.99 -0.49 -7.12
C LEU A 66 11.59 -0.88 -5.70
N LEU A 67 10.80 -0.04 -5.04
CA LEU A 67 10.34 -0.32 -3.68
C LEU A 67 9.31 -1.44 -3.64
N ILE A 68 8.42 -1.52 -4.61
CA ILE A 68 7.49 -2.65 -4.72
C ILE A 68 8.29 -3.95 -4.89
N ALA A 69 9.25 -3.97 -5.81
CA ALA A 69 10.07 -5.15 -6.08
C ALA A 69 10.89 -5.55 -4.84
N HIS A 70 11.43 -4.58 -4.11
CA HIS A 70 12.15 -4.83 -2.87
C HIS A 70 11.24 -5.51 -1.83
N PHE A 71 10.03 -5.01 -1.66
CA PHE A 71 9.05 -5.60 -0.75
C PHE A 71 8.68 -7.02 -1.18
N GLN A 72 8.44 -7.23 -2.47
CA GLN A 72 8.11 -8.56 -3.01
C GLN A 72 9.25 -9.56 -2.77
N ARG A 73 10.48 -9.12 -2.91
CA ARG A 73 11.66 -9.97 -2.70
C ARG A 73 11.89 -10.27 -1.23
N THR A 74 11.87 -9.26 -0.38
CA THR A 74 12.28 -9.40 1.03
C THR A 74 11.16 -9.88 1.93
N ALA A 75 9.96 -9.33 1.81
CA ALA A 75 8.83 -9.66 2.66
C ALA A 75 8.01 -10.84 2.13
N LEU A 76 7.79 -10.89 0.82
CA LEU A 76 6.98 -11.94 0.20
C LEU A 76 7.82 -13.10 -0.36
N LYS A 77 9.14 -12.99 -0.28
CA LYS A 77 10.09 -14.04 -0.69
C LYS A 77 9.95 -14.49 -2.14
N ARG A 78 9.56 -13.56 -3.02
CA ARG A 78 9.45 -13.87 -4.45
C ARG A 78 10.82 -13.85 -5.12
N LYS A 79 11.10 -14.86 -5.95
CA LYS A 79 12.37 -14.96 -6.68
C LYS A 79 12.45 -13.94 -7.81
N ASN A 80 11.33 -13.69 -8.48
CA ASN A 80 11.24 -12.77 -9.61
C ASN A 80 10.22 -11.68 -9.29
N PRO A 81 10.62 -10.67 -8.51
CA PRO A 81 9.70 -9.59 -8.14
C PRO A 81 9.29 -8.78 -9.37
N GLU A 82 8.02 -8.45 -9.44
CA GLU A 82 7.41 -7.82 -10.60
C GLU A 82 7.59 -6.30 -10.63
N GLY A 83 7.68 -5.67 -9.47
CA GLY A 83 7.79 -4.21 -9.37
C GLY A 83 6.48 -3.48 -9.63
N PHE A 84 5.35 -4.19 -9.58
CA PHE A 84 4.02 -3.60 -9.68
C PHE A 84 3.04 -4.33 -8.79
N VAL A 85 1.90 -3.71 -8.54
CA VAL A 85 0.78 -4.31 -7.81
C VAL A 85 -0.41 -4.42 -8.73
N ASN A 86 -1.21 -5.48 -8.55
CA ASN A 86 -2.49 -5.66 -9.22
C ASN A 86 -3.61 -5.37 -8.24
N PRO A 87 -4.82 -5.02 -8.72
CA PRO A 87 -5.99 -4.90 -7.86
C PRO A 87 -6.23 -6.20 -7.12
N ALA A 88 -6.45 -6.13 -5.82
CA ALA A 88 -6.77 -7.28 -5.01
C ALA A 88 -8.23 -7.67 -5.21
N VAL A 89 -8.49 -8.97 -5.37
CA VAL A 89 -9.85 -9.52 -5.47
C VAL A 89 -10.30 -9.93 -4.07
N ALA A 90 -11.51 -9.52 -3.68
CA ALA A 90 -12.01 -9.68 -2.31
C ALA A 90 -11.87 -11.11 -1.77
N ALA A 91 -12.20 -12.14 -2.57
CA ALA A 91 -12.14 -13.54 -2.13
C ALA A 91 -10.72 -14.05 -1.85
N LYS A 92 -9.68 -13.39 -2.40
CA LYS A 92 -8.28 -13.82 -2.30
C LYS A 92 -7.36 -12.67 -1.98
N LYS A 93 -7.86 -11.61 -1.37
CA LYS A 93 -7.12 -10.35 -1.22
C LYS A 93 -5.78 -10.50 -0.52
N SER A 94 -5.65 -11.42 0.44
CA SER A 94 -4.39 -11.65 1.15
C SER A 94 -3.25 -12.16 0.28
N GLN A 95 -3.55 -12.67 -0.91
CA GLN A 95 -2.54 -13.15 -1.86
C GLN A 95 -1.93 -12.02 -2.71
N TYR A 96 -2.50 -10.83 -2.64
CA TYR A 96 -2.08 -9.70 -3.48
C TYR A 96 -1.06 -8.81 -2.76
N THR A 97 -0.07 -8.34 -3.51
CA THR A 97 0.96 -7.45 -2.98
C THR A 97 0.37 -6.20 -2.35
N ILE A 98 -0.65 -5.59 -2.97
CA ILE A 98 -1.25 -4.37 -2.43
C ILE A 98 -1.85 -4.59 -1.04
N TRP A 99 -2.50 -5.71 -0.80
CA TRP A 99 -3.02 -6.04 0.52
C TRP A 99 -1.88 -6.23 1.53
N GLN A 100 -0.81 -6.92 1.13
CA GLN A 100 0.35 -7.14 2.00
C GLN A 100 1.08 -5.83 2.33
N LEU A 101 1.12 -4.88 1.39
CA LEU A 101 1.66 -3.55 1.64
C LEU A 101 0.84 -2.81 2.70
N ASN A 102 -0.50 -2.88 2.61
CA ASN A 102 -1.38 -2.29 3.63
C ASN A 102 -1.13 -2.91 5.00
N ARG A 103 -1.06 -4.24 5.05
CA ARG A 103 -0.80 -4.97 6.29
C ARG A 103 0.54 -4.58 6.90
N ARG A 104 1.58 -4.52 6.09
CA ARG A 104 2.91 -4.09 6.56
C ARG A 104 2.87 -2.65 7.06
N GLY A 105 2.16 -1.76 6.37
CA GLY A 105 1.97 -0.39 6.81
C GLY A 105 1.29 -0.31 8.18
N ALA A 106 0.25 -1.09 8.39
CA ALA A 106 -0.45 -1.16 9.68
C ALA A 106 0.49 -1.67 10.79
N MET A 107 1.30 -2.67 10.50
CA MET A 107 2.28 -3.20 11.45
C MET A 107 3.35 -2.16 11.81
N ILE A 108 3.83 -1.39 10.84
CA ILE A 108 4.80 -0.32 11.06
C ILE A 108 4.20 0.75 11.97
N ILE A 109 3.00 1.19 11.68
CA ILE A 109 2.30 2.21 12.48
C ILE A 109 2.15 1.74 13.92
N ALA A 110 1.68 0.50 14.11
CA ALA A 110 1.49 -0.07 15.44
C ALA A 110 2.82 -0.23 16.18
N GLY A 111 3.86 -0.74 15.49
CA GLY A 111 5.18 -0.98 16.09
C GLY A 111 5.90 0.30 16.50
N LEU A 112 5.70 1.39 15.77
CA LEU A 112 6.28 2.69 16.09
C LEU A 112 5.36 3.58 16.93
N GLU A 113 4.19 3.06 17.30
CA GLU A 113 3.18 3.79 18.08
C GLU A 113 2.78 5.12 17.43
N LEU A 114 2.69 5.14 16.10
CA LEU A 114 2.30 6.33 15.35
C LEU A 114 0.77 6.51 15.40
N LYS A 115 0.33 7.73 15.29
CA LYS A 115 -1.10 8.08 15.28
C LYS A 115 -1.43 8.93 14.05
N PRO A 116 -2.63 8.77 13.49
CA PRO A 116 -3.65 7.76 13.82
C PRO A 116 -3.17 6.34 13.49
N TYR A 117 -3.69 5.34 14.20
CA TYR A 117 -3.26 3.94 14.06
C TYR A 117 -3.68 3.28 12.75
N ASP A 118 -4.77 3.72 12.16
CA ASP A 118 -5.26 3.20 10.90
C ASP A 118 -4.36 3.67 9.75
N VAL A 119 -3.97 2.76 8.85
CA VAL A 119 -3.04 3.08 7.77
C VAL A 119 -3.58 4.16 6.84
N VAL A 120 -4.87 4.12 6.53
CA VAL A 120 -5.52 5.10 5.66
C VAL A 120 -5.55 6.48 6.32
N ASP A 121 -5.96 6.52 7.59
CA ASP A 121 -6.00 7.77 8.35
C ASP A 121 -4.59 8.36 8.55
N PHE A 122 -3.61 7.50 8.84
CA PHE A 122 -2.22 7.95 9.01
C PHE A 122 -1.67 8.57 7.72
N LEU A 123 -1.88 7.90 6.59
CA LEU A 123 -1.40 8.41 5.30
C LEU A 123 -2.13 9.70 4.90
N SER A 124 -3.44 9.78 5.15
CA SER A 124 -4.22 10.99 4.86
C SER A 124 -3.78 12.19 5.70
N ALA A 125 -3.44 11.94 6.97
CA ALA A 125 -2.95 12.99 7.86
C ALA A 125 -1.54 13.45 7.50
N THR A 126 -0.68 12.51 7.07
CA THR A 126 0.70 12.82 6.69
C THR A 126 0.79 13.49 5.33
N TRP A 127 -0.02 13.00 4.39
CA TRP A 127 -0.05 13.47 3.00
C TRP A 127 -1.48 13.89 2.65
N PRO A 128 -1.86 15.16 2.86
CA PRO A 128 -3.25 15.61 2.62
C PRO A 128 -3.76 15.33 1.21
N ALA A 129 -2.88 15.33 0.20
CA ALA A 129 -3.24 15.01 -1.17
C ALA A 129 -3.72 13.55 -1.33
N LEU A 130 -3.44 12.67 -0.36
CA LEU A 130 -3.91 11.29 -0.37
C LEU A 130 -5.35 11.12 0.11
N ALA A 131 -5.92 12.11 0.77
CA ALA A 131 -7.25 11.97 1.38
C ALA A 131 -8.32 11.53 0.36
N ARG A 132 -8.36 12.16 -0.82
CA ARG A 132 -9.32 11.80 -1.87
C ARG A 132 -9.01 10.44 -2.52
N PRO A 133 -7.78 10.17 -2.98
CA PRO A 133 -7.46 8.85 -3.55
C PRO A 133 -7.77 7.69 -2.61
N LEU A 134 -7.45 7.83 -1.33
CA LEU A 134 -7.71 6.79 -0.33
C LEU A 134 -9.20 6.58 -0.09
N ARG A 135 -9.98 7.66 -0.03
CA ARG A 135 -11.44 7.57 0.11
C ARG A 135 -12.07 6.85 -1.07
N VAL A 136 -11.66 7.19 -2.29
CA VAL A 136 -12.14 6.55 -3.51
C VAL A 136 -11.81 5.05 -3.50
N SER A 137 -10.60 4.69 -3.09
CA SER A 137 -10.15 3.32 -2.98
C SER A 137 -11.02 2.51 -2.01
N ILE A 138 -11.32 3.06 -0.83
CA ILE A 138 -12.13 2.39 0.19
C ILE A 138 -13.57 2.21 -0.28
N GLU A 139 -14.15 3.23 -0.89
CA GLU A 139 -15.51 3.15 -1.42
C GLU A 139 -15.62 2.06 -2.48
N ARG A 140 -14.61 1.92 -3.34
CA ARG A 140 -14.55 0.86 -4.34
C ARG A 140 -14.50 -0.52 -3.70
N GLU A 141 -13.69 -0.71 -2.65
CA GLU A 141 -13.59 -1.97 -1.94
C GLU A 141 -14.92 -2.36 -1.30
N ARG A 142 -15.59 -1.43 -0.65
CA ARG A 142 -16.90 -1.67 -0.03
C ARG A 142 -17.93 -2.09 -1.06
N SER A 143 -17.94 -1.46 -2.23
CA SER A 143 -18.85 -1.81 -3.32
C SER A 143 -18.59 -3.23 -3.82
N THR A 144 -17.32 -3.61 -4.01
CA THR A 144 -16.92 -4.94 -4.45
C THR A 144 -17.33 -6.00 -3.43
N GLU A 145 -17.15 -5.76 -2.15
CA GLU A 145 -17.57 -6.68 -1.10
C GLU A 145 -19.08 -6.88 -1.07
N ARG A 146 -19.86 -5.82 -1.27
CA ARG A 146 -21.32 -5.91 -1.35
C ARG A 146 -21.77 -6.78 -2.52
N GLU A 147 -21.15 -6.61 -3.68
CA GLU A 147 -21.48 -7.41 -4.87
C GLU A 147 -21.22 -8.89 -4.64
N ILE A 148 -20.17 -9.23 -3.91
CA ILE A 148 -19.79 -10.62 -3.62
C ILE A 148 -20.69 -11.23 -2.54
N SER A 149 -21.24 -10.42 -1.66
CA SER A 149 -22.12 -10.88 -0.56
C SER A 149 -23.45 -11.44 -1.03
N TYR A 150 -23.81 -11.26 -2.25
CA TYR A 150 -25.04 -11.80 -2.82
C TYR A 150 -24.77 -13.12 -3.54
#